data_c0c001a0e59f9849f35cb69fc6049e1e
#
_entry.id   c0c001a0e59f9849f35cb69fc6049e1e
#
_cell.length_a   1.000
_cell.length_b   1.000
_cell.length_c   1.000
_cell.angle_alpha   90.00
_cell.angle_beta   90.00
_cell.angle_gamma   90.00
#
_symmetry.space_group_name_H-M   'P 1'
#
loop_
_entity.id
_entity.type
_entity.pdbx_description
1 polymer ?
#
loop_
_entity_poly.entity_id
_entity_poly.type
_entity_poly.pdbx_seq_one_letter_code
_entity_poly.pdbx_strand_id
1 'polypeptide(L)'
;MDATHRPAARIVCLDADGRVLLMHWRDPVDGHDVWEPPGGGLDPGEDHLQAARRELAEETGLDPAAVLDRSVAVERDFVWKGRRFTGPERFFLARFGTARPALGRDGLLPDEQEQLAGHAWVALGDLAGLPGLDPPDLAEIIGRL
;
A
#
# COMPACT_ATOMS: atom_id res chain seq x y z
N MET A 1 18.85 11.06 -12.48
CA MET A 1 18.27 9.69 -12.42
C MET A 1 17.00 9.67 -13.24
N ASP A 2 16.93 8.76 -14.20
CA ASP A 2 15.73 8.61 -15.04
C ASP A 2 14.58 8.04 -14.23
N ALA A 3 13.38 8.57 -14.45
CA ALA A 3 12.18 8.08 -13.79
C ALA A 3 11.55 6.95 -14.60
N THR A 4 11.06 5.93 -13.89
CA THR A 4 10.29 4.84 -14.47
C THR A 4 8.82 5.05 -14.16
N HIS A 5 7.96 5.00 -15.17
CA HIS A 5 6.51 4.95 -14.97
C HIS A 5 6.07 3.49 -14.89
N ARG A 6 5.47 3.10 -13.77
CA ARG A 6 4.93 1.76 -13.55
C ARG A 6 3.50 1.88 -13.06
N PRO A 7 2.51 1.44 -13.85
CA PRO A 7 1.14 1.36 -13.37
C PRO A 7 1.05 0.49 -12.13
N ALA A 8 0.38 0.98 -11.10
CA ALA A 8 0.27 0.28 -9.83
C ALA A 8 -1.06 0.59 -9.15
N ALA A 9 -1.47 -0.33 -8.28
CA ALA A 9 -2.66 -0.20 -7.45
C ALA A 9 -2.27 -0.32 -5.98
N ARG A 10 -2.83 0.54 -5.14
CA ARG A 10 -2.66 0.53 -3.69
C ARG A 10 -4.03 0.37 -3.04
N ILE A 11 -4.08 -0.17 -1.84
CA ILE A 11 -5.33 -0.41 -1.13
C ILE A 11 -5.33 0.32 0.20
N VAL A 12 -6.27 1.25 0.36
CA VAL A 12 -6.58 1.86 1.64
C VAL A 12 -7.51 0.90 2.37
N CYS A 13 -6.95 0.15 3.32
CA CYS A 13 -7.70 -0.79 4.15
C CYS A 13 -8.11 -0.09 5.43
N LEU A 14 -9.42 0.06 5.66
CA LEU A 14 -9.95 0.61 6.91
C LEU A 14 -10.55 -0.51 7.75
N ASP A 15 -10.16 -0.59 9.01
CA ASP A 15 -10.73 -1.56 9.95
C ASP A 15 -12.08 -1.06 10.54
N ALA A 16 -12.66 -1.83 11.44
CA ALA A 16 -13.95 -1.48 12.06
C ALA A 16 -13.92 -0.16 12.82
N ASP A 17 -12.76 0.28 13.27
CA ASP A 17 -12.59 1.54 14.02
C ASP A 17 -12.05 2.67 13.14
N GLY A 18 -11.94 2.46 11.83
CA GLY A 18 -11.45 3.48 10.88
C GLY A 18 -9.94 3.66 10.87
N ARG A 19 -9.18 2.72 11.43
CA ARG A 19 -7.72 2.72 11.31
C ARG A 19 -7.32 2.24 9.92
N VAL A 20 -6.24 2.81 9.40
CA VAL A 20 -5.70 2.42 8.09
C VAL A 20 -4.50 1.48 8.26
N LEU A 21 -4.44 0.46 7.41
CA LEU A 21 -3.31 -0.46 7.38
C LEU A 21 -2.13 0.16 6.65
N LEU A 22 -0.98 0.18 7.30
CA LEU A 22 0.29 0.57 6.70
C LEU A 22 1.29 -0.58 6.80
N MET A 23 1.96 -0.86 5.69
CA MET A 23 3.05 -1.83 5.62
C MET A 23 4.36 -1.08 5.84
N HIS A 24 5.22 -1.63 6.68
CA HIS A 24 6.53 -1.04 6.98
C HIS A 24 7.62 -1.76 6.18
N TRP A 25 8.14 -1.08 5.18
CA TRP A 25 9.22 -1.61 4.34
C TRP A 25 10.55 -0.94 4.69
N ARG A 26 11.63 -1.68 4.59
CA ARG A 26 12.99 -1.14 4.69
C ARG A 26 13.71 -1.35 3.38
N ASP A 27 14.19 -0.24 2.77
CA ASP A 27 14.92 -0.29 1.51
C ASP A 27 16.26 -1.01 1.73
N PRO A 28 16.55 -2.10 0.98
CA PRO A 28 17.79 -2.86 1.17
C PRO A 28 19.03 -2.13 0.66
N VAL A 29 18.88 -1.07 -0.14
CA VAL A 29 20.00 -0.33 -0.72
C VAL A 29 20.53 0.72 0.26
N ASP A 30 19.66 1.54 0.84
CA ASP A 30 20.06 2.66 1.70
C ASP A 30 19.51 2.58 3.12
N GLY A 31 18.66 1.59 3.42
CA GLY A 31 18.11 1.37 4.75
C GLY A 31 16.99 2.31 5.16
N HIS A 32 16.48 3.17 4.25
CA HIS A 32 15.39 4.05 4.64
C HIS A 32 14.09 3.26 4.85
N ASP A 33 13.26 3.76 5.76
CA ASP A 33 11.99 3.17 6.10
C ASP A 33 10.85 3.85 5.33
N VAL A 34 9.87 3.03 4.90
CA VAL A 34 8.65 3.50 4.24
C VAL A 34 7.45 2.87 4.93
N TRP A 35 6.47 3.69 5.26
CA TRP A 35 5.16 3.24 5.75
C TRP A 35 4.13 3.59 4.69
N GLU A 36 3.52 2.58 4.07
CA GLU A 36 2.60 2.79 2.94
C GLU A 36 1.46 1.78 2.93
N PRO A 37 0.34 2.12 2.28
CA PRO A 37 -0.72 1.13 2.03
C PRO A 37 -0.18 -0.05 1.21
N PRO A 38 -0.72 -1.26 1.41
CA PRO A 38 -0.34 -2.41 0.57
C PRO A 38 -0.67 -2.16 -0.90
N GLY A 39 0.08 -2.82 -1.77
CA GLY A 39 -0.13 -2.72 -3.21
C GLY A 39 1.13 -2.98 -4.01
N GLY A 40 1.05 -2.79 -5.30
CA GLY A 40 2.17 -3.01 -6.22
C GLY A 40 1.78 -2.84 -7.67
N GLY A 41 2.70 -3.18 -8.56
CA GLY A 41 2.53 -3.04 -10.00
C GLY A 41 1.51 -4.01 -10.60
N LEU A 42 0.96 -3.62 -11.75
CA LEU A 42 0.08 -4.49 -12.52
C LEU A 42 0.89 -5.58 -13.22
N ASP A 43 0.36 -6.80 -13.22
CA ASP A 43 0.85 -7.87 -14.07
C ASP A 43 0.31 -7.71 -15.51
N PRO A 44 0.96 -8.30 -16.52
CA PRO A 44 0.46 -8.24 -17.90
C PRO A 44 -0.99 -8.70 -18.01
N GLY A 45 -1.83 -7.91 -18.68
CA GLY A 45 -3.25 -8.23 -18.89
C GLY A 45 -4.16 -7.92 -17.70
N GLU A 46 -3.62 -7.41 -16.62
CA GLU A 46 -4.36 -7.09 -15.40
C GLU A 46 -4.87 -5.65 -15.43
N ASP A 47 -6.10 -5.41 -14.98
CA ASP A 47 -6.55 -4.05 -14.70
C ASP A 47 -6.17 -3.66 -13.26
N HIS A 48 -6.41 -2.39 -12.90
CA HIS A 48 -6.03 -1.88 -11.58
C HIS A 48 -6.78 -2.58 -10.44
N LEU A 49 -8.07 -2.87 -10.60
CA LEU A 49 -8.85 -3.56 -9.56
C LEU A 49 -8.37 -4.99 -9.36
N GLN A 50 -8.07 -5.70 -10.44
CA GLN A 50 -7.50 -7.04 -10.37
C GLN A 50 -6.16 -7.03 -9.64
N ALA A 51 -5.29 -6.07 -9.98
CA ALA A 51 -4.00 -5.89 -9.33
C ALA A 51 -4.17 -5.59 -7.83
N ALA A 52 -5.09 -4.71 -7.47
CA ALA A 52 -5.35 -4.37 -6.07
C ALA A 52 -5.77 -5.62 -5.27
N ARG A 53 -6.67 -6.41 -5.80
CA ARG A 53 -7.14 -7.64 -5.15
C ARG A 53 -6.05 -8.68 -5.00
N ARG A 54 -5.26 -8.90 -6.05
CA ARG A 54 -4.13 -9.82 -6.02
C ARG A 54 -3.07 -9.38 -5.01
N GLU A 55 -2.67 -8.11 -5.06
CA GLU A 55 -1.65 -7.57 -4.15
C GLU A 55 -2.09 -7.63 -2.69
N LEU A 56 -3.36 -7.31 -2.40
CA LEU A 56 -3.86 -7.41 -1.04
C LEU A 56 -3.73 -8.84 -0.50
N ALA A 57 -4.13 -9.83 -1.29
CA ALA A 57 -4.04 -11.23 -0.90
C ALA A 57 -2.58 -11.68 -0.72
N GLU A 58 -1.69 -11.31 -1.65
CA GLU A 58 -0.27 -11.69 -1.60
C GLU A 58 0.47 -11.04 -0.44
N GLU A 59 0.29 -9.73 -0.24
CA GLU A 59 1.05 -9.00 0.77
C GLU A 59 0.51 -9.19 2.19
N THR A 60 -0.80 -9.38 2.34
CA THR A 60 -1.43 -9.32 3.66
C THR A 60 -2.21 -10.57 4.05
N GLY A 61 -2.60 -11.39 3.10
CA GLY A 61 -3.50 -12.51 3.34
C GLY A 61 -4.95 -12.10 3.61
N LEU A 62 -5.28 -10.81 3.53
CA LEU A 62 -6.65 -10.34 3.71
C LEU A 62 -7.51 -10.69 2.50
N ASP A 63 -8.83 -10.72 2.72
CA ASP A 63 -9.80 -11.11 1.70
C ASP A 63 -9.82 -10.12 0.52
N PRO A 64 -9.45 -10.56 -0.70
CA PRO A 64 -9.47 -9.69 -1.87
C PRO A 64 -10.87 -9.16 -2.21
N ALA A 65 -11.93 -9.86 -1.83
CA ALA A 65 -13.30 -9.40 -2.05
C ALA A 65 -13.66 -8.15 -1.24
N ALA A 66 -12.88 -7.80 -0.23
CA ALA A 66 -13.07 -6.57 0.54
C ALA A 66 -12.73 -5.31 -0.26
N VAL A 67 -11.95 -5.44 -1.34
CA VAL A 67 -11.60 -4.29 -2.21
C VAL A 67 -12.81 -3.90 -3.04
N LEU A 68 -13.25 -2.67 -2.84
CA LEU A 68 -14.38 -2.09 -3.58
C LEU A 68 -13.90 -1.52 -4.91
N ASP A 69 -14.77 -1.53 -5.93
CA ASP A 69 -14.50 -0.84 -7.19
C ASP A 69 -14.71 0.67 -7.00
N ARG A 70 -13.88 1.25 -6.17
CA ARG A 70 -13.89 2.66 -5.82
C ARG A 70 -12.45 3.10 -5.59
N SER A 71 -11.97 4.04 -6.42
CA SER A 71 -10.57 4.45 -6.40
C SER A 71 -10.39 5.89 -6.80
N VAL A 72 -9.23 6.43 -6.46
CA VAL A 72 -8.76 7.73 -6.91
C VAL A 72 -7.36 7.61 -7.50
N ALA A 73 -7.04 8.47 -8.47
CA ALA A 73 -5.70 8.56 -9.02
C ALA A 73 -4.84 9.44 -8.10
N VAL A 74 -3.63 8.98 -7.82
CA VAL A 74 -2.66 9.68 -6.97
C VAL A 74 -1.34 9.78 -7.70
N GLU A 75 -0.84 10.99 -7.91
CA GLU A 75 0.48 11.18 -8.48
C GLU A 75 1.55 10.78 -7.46
N ARG A 76 2.52 9.97 -7.92
CA ARG A 76 3.60 9.48 -7.09
C ARG A 76 4.96 9.87 -7.66
N ASP A 77 5.89 10.11 -6.75
CA ASP A 77 7.30 10.31 -7.08
C ASP A 77 8.11 9.80 -5.88
N PHE A 78 8.72 8.63 -6.02
CA PHE A 78 9.47 8.02 -4.92
C PHE A 78 10.66 7.22 -5.44
N VAL A 79 11.62 6.97 -4.53
CA VAL A 79 12.80 6.14 -4.80
C VAL A 79 12.69 4.84 -4.00
N TRP A 80 12.88 3.72 -4.69
CA TRP A 80 12.95 2.41 -4.07
C TRP A 80 14.04 1.58 -4.73
N LYS A 81 14.93 1.00 -3.92
CA LYS A 81 16.08 0.21 -4.39
C LYS A 81 16.95 0.97 -5.40
N GLY A 82 17.16 2.26 -5.16
CA GLY A 82 17.95 3.13 -6.02
C GLY A 82 17.29 3.54 -7.33
N ARG A 83 16.01 3.19 -7.56
CA ARG A 83 15.27 3.57 -8.77
C ARG A 83 14.17 4.58 -8.41
N ARG A 84 14.02 5.57 -9.27
CA ARG A 84 12.95 6.56 -9.14
C ARG A 84 11.73 6.11 -9.94
N PHE A 85 10.58 6.13 -9.28
CA PHE A 85 9.28 5.81 -9.87
C PHE A 85 8.40 7.05 -9.83
N THR A 86 7.72 7.34 -10.95
CA THR A 86 6.81 8.48 -11.06
C THR A 86 5.54 8.07 -11.77
N GLY A 87 4.53 8.92 -11.70
CA GLY A 87 3.28 8.78 -12.41
C GLY A 87 2.12 8.39 -11.49
N PRO A 88 0.91 8.32 -12.06
CA PRO A 88 -0.26 8.03 -11.25
C PRO A 88 -0.33 6.56 -10.85
N GLU A 89 -0.76 6.33 -9.61
CA GLU A 89 -1.22 5.03 -9.12
C GLU A 89 -2.70 5.17 -8.75
N ARG A 90 -3.44 4.06 -8.74
CA ARG A 90 -4.81 4.08 -8.27
C ARG A 90 -4.89 3.53 -6.87
N PHE A 91 -5.52 4.31 -5.98
CA PHE A 91 -5.75 3.93 -4.59
C PHE A 91 -7.20 3.50 -4.43
N PHE A 92 -7.38 2.25 -4.03
CA PHE A 92 -8.69 1.63 -3.82
C PHE A 92 -9.07 1.60 -2.35
N LEU A 93 -10.37 1.59 -2.06
CA LEU A 93 -10.88 1.45 -0.71
C LEU A 93 -11.24 -0.01 -0.43
N ALA A 94 -10.83 -0.52 0.74
CA ALA A 94 -11.29 -1.78 1.29
C ALA A 94 -11.74 -1.56 2.74
N ARG A 95 -12.86 -2.19 3.13
CA ARG A 95 -13.39 -2.06 4.49
C ARG A 95 -13.49 -3.43 5.14
N PHE A 96 -13.13 -3.50 6.41
CA PHE A 96 -13.17 -4.72 7.22
C PHE A 96 -14.08 -4.52 8.42
N GLY A 97 -14.84 -5.58 8.76
CA GLY A 97 -15.82 -5.52 9.85
C GLY A 97 -15.27 -5.79 11.24
N THR A 98 -13.96 -6.03 11.36
CA THR A 98 -13.28 -6.28 12.63
C THR A 98 -12.19 -5.25 12.88
N ALA A 99 -11.82 -5.04 14.16
CA ALA A 99 -10.69 -4.20 14.52
C ALA A 99 -9.38 -4.94 14.26
N ARG A 100 -8.42 -4.29 13.61
CA ARG A 100 -7.07 -4.80 13.38
C ARG A 100 -7.05 -6.26 12.87
N PRO A 101 -7.65 -6.56 11.71
CA PRO A 101 -7.57 -7.92 11.16
C PRO A 101 -6.12 -8.42 11.11
N ALA A 102 -5.92 -9.69 11.46
CA ALA A 102 -4.60 -10.29 11.45
C ALA A 102 -4.10 -10.51 10.01
N LEU A 103 -2.80 -10.28 9.79
CA LEU A 103 -2.16 -10.46 8.49
C LEU A 103 -1.40 -11.79 8.43
N GLY A 104 -1.34 -12.38 7.23
CA GLY A 104 -0.47 -13.50 6.90
C GLY A 104 0.69 -13.05 6.01
N ARG A 105 1.78 -13.81 6.03
CA ARG A 105 2.98 -13.51 5.23
C ARG A 105 3.27 -14.56 4.15
N ASP A 106 2.40 -15.55 4.01
CA ASP A 106 2.66 -16.73 3.15
C ASP A 106 2.70 -16.38 1.66
N GLY A 107 2.05 -15.29 1.24
CA GLY A 107 2.03 -14.84 -0.15
C GLY A 107 3.19 -13.96 -0.55
N LEU A 108 4.08 -13.60 0.38
CA LEU A 108 5.23 -12.73 0.08
C LEU A 108 6.33 -13.51 -0.66
N LEU A 109 6.95 -12.85 -1.63
CA LEU A 109 8.17 -13.35 -2.28
C LEU A 109 9.34 -13.35 -1.28
N PRO A 110 10.40 -14.17 -1.50
CA PRO A 110 11.52 -14.25 -0.53
C PRO A 110 12.18 -12.92 -0.19
N ASP A 111 12.43 -12.06 -1.16
CA ASP A 111 13.00 -10.73 -0.93
C ASP A 111 12.01 -9.79 -0.24
N GLU A 112 10.72 -9.91 -0.52
CA GLU A 112 9.68 -9.16 0.20
C GLU A 112 9.62 -9.55 1.66
N GLN A 113 9.78 -10.83 1.99
CA GLN A 113 9.82 -11.29 3.38
C GLN A 113 10.99 -10.70 4.17
N GLU A 114 12.13 -10.48 3.51
CA GLU A 114 13.30 -9.84 4.12
C GLU A 114 13.10 -8.33 4.31
N GLN A 115 12.43 -7.68 3.36
CA GLN A 115 12.28 -6.22 3.31
C GLN A 115 11.09 -5.71 4.13
N LEU A 116 10.07 -6.55 4.34
CA LEU A 116 8.91 -6.16 5.14
C LEU A 116 9.24 -6.28 6.63
N ALA A 117 9.45 -5.13 7.27
CA ALA A 117 9.80 -5.04 8.68
C ALA A 117 8.59 -5.26 9.61
N GLY A 118 7.38 -4.96 9.13
CA GLY A 118 6.17 -5.12 9.92
C GLY A 118 4.98 -4.39 9.31
N HIS A 119 3.95 -4.21 10.11
CA HIS A 119 2.76 -3.44 9.73
C HIS A 119 2.14 -2.80 10.96
N ALA A 120 1.24 -1.84 10.73
CA ALA A 120 0.45 -1.23 11.78
C ALA A 120 -0.91 -0.81 11.26
N TRP A 121 -1.90 -0.85 12.13
CA TRP A 121 -3.21 -0.23 11.93
C TRP A 121 -3.17 1.11 12.64
N VAL A 122 -3.21 2.20 11.88
CA VAL A 122 -2.93 3.56 12.37
C VAL A 122 -4.19 4.41 12.33
N ALA A 123 -4.49 5.08 13.44
CA ALA A 123 -5.58 6.05 13.47
C ALA A 123 -5.28 7.20 12.50
N LEU A 124 -6.31 7.69 11.80
CA LEU A 124 -6.10 8.74 10.78
C LEU A 124 -5.48 10.01 11.37
N GLY A 125 -5.80 10.35 12.61
CA GLY A 125 -5.22 11.49 13.30
C GLY A 125 -3.73 11.37 13.62
N ASP A 126 -3.18 10.14 13.56
CA ASP A 126 -1.76 9.88 13.85
C ASP A 126 -0.89 9.82 12.59
N LEU A 127 -1.49 9.90 11.40
CA LEU A 127 -0.75 9.80 10.14
C LEU A 127 0.24 10.96 9.95
N ALA A 128 -0.16 12.17 10.29
CA ALA A 128 0.67 13.37 10.08
C ALA A 128 1.98 13.34 10.85
N GLY A 129 2.04 12.61 11.98
CA GLY A 129 3.24 12.50 12.80
C GLY A 129 4.10 11.28 12.49
N LEU A 130 3.75 10.49 11.49
CA LEU A 130 4.46 9.23 11.19
C LEU A 130 5.62 9.47 10.24
N PRO A 131 6.89 9.32 10.71
CA PRO A 131 8.05 9.43 9.83
C PRO A 131 8.03 8.34 8.75
N GLY A 132 8.38 8.71 7.51
CA GLY A 132 8.42 7.76 6.41
C GLY A 132 7.07 7.43 5.80
N LEU A 133 6.00 8.13 6.19
CA LEU A 133 4.68 7.94 5.56
C LEU A 133 4.75 8.31 4.08
N ASP A 134 4.32 7.40 3.22
CA ASP A 134 4.30 7.61 1.77
C ASP A 134 3.02 7.05 1.16
N PRO A 135 2.18 7.85 0.52
CA PRO A 135 2.36 9.29 0.30
C PRO A 135 2.10 10.11 1.59
N PRO A 136 2.82 11.24 1.76
CA PRO A 136 2.69 12.02 3.00
C PRO A 136 1.32 12.69 3.19
N ASP A 137 0.54 12.82 2.13
CA ASP A 137 -0.83 13.35 2.14
C ASP A 137 -1.91 12.26 2.18
N LEU A 138 -1.58 11.08 2.70
CA LEU A 138 -2.49 9.93 2.72
C LEU A 138 -3.84 10.24 3.36
N ALA A 139 -3.87 11.03 4.44
CA ALA A 139 -5.13 11.38 5.11
C ALA A 139 -6.10 12.11 4.16
N GLU A 140 -5.58 13.03 3.33
CA GLU A 140 -6.36 13.72 2.31
C GLU A 140 -6.87 12.75 1.23
N ILE A 141 -6.00 11.84 0.78
CA ILE A 141 -6.36 10.82 -0.20
C ILE A 141 -7.52 9.95 0.32
N ILE A 142 -7.44 9.53 1.58
CA ILE A 142 -8.50 8.74 2.21
C ILE A 142 -9.83 9.51 2.22
N GLY A 143 -9.77 10.81 2.46
CA GLY A 143 -10.97 11.66 2.44
C GLY A 143 -11.63 11.77 1.06
N ARG A 144 -10.91 11.40 -0.01
CA ARG A 144 -11.44 11.40 -1.39
C ARG A 144 -12.06 10.05 -1.78
N LEU A 145 -11.95 9.04 -0.97
CA LEU A 145 -12.45 7.69 -1.21
C LEU A 145 -13.86 7.44 -0.68
#